data_521cc7f498edf5aabf8ca9ac0cfa4d91
#
_entry.id   521cc7f498edf5aabf8ca9ac0cfa4d91
#
_cell.length_a   1.000
_cell.length_b   1.000
_cell.length_c   1.000
_cell.angle_alpha   90.00
_cell.angle_beta   90.00
_cell.angle_gamma   90.00
#
_symmetry.space_group_name_H-M   'P 1'
#
loop_
_entity.id
_entity.type
_entity.pdbx_description
1 polymer ?
#
loop_
_entity_poly.entity_id
_entity_poly.type
_entity_poly.pdbx_seq_one_letter_code
_entity_poly.pdbx_strand_id
1 'polypeptide(L)'
;MNRTFKIDWLVLLIYLLLVSLGITNIYSSTFDANQPELFNLSRSIGKQMVFFIVSLAAGIFVLAAPVKIFERFSSVIYLGIILLLIGLYPFGNTISGARSWYNFGGIGLQPAEFAKVAVALAVAKLLSEIQIDIRRFSSLLQILLIIA
;
A
#
# COMPACT_ATOMS: atom_id res chain seq x y z
N MET A 1 -24.88 12.98 8.51
CA MET A 1 -24.49 13.38 7.15
C MET A 1 -24.38 12.10 6.32
N ASN A 2 -25.43 11.79 5.53
CA ASN A 2 -25.48 10.59 4.71
C ASN A 2 -24.44 10.73 3.59
N ARG A 3 -23.31 10.05 3.71
CA ARG A 3 -22.38 9.92 2.60
C ARG A 3 -23.01 8.97 1.57
N THR A 4 -23.58 9.51 0.52
CA THR A 4 -23.81 8.73 -0.70
C THR A 4 -22.43 8.40 -1.27
N PHE A 5 -22.00 7.17 -1.14
CA PHE A 5 -20.80 6.67 -1.80
C PHE A 5 -21.03 6.78 -3.31
N LYS A 6 -20.50 7.82 -3.91
CA LYS A 6 -20.45 7.90 -5.37
C LYS A 6 -19.21 7.12 -5.81
N ILE A 7 -19.43 5.89 -6.25
CA ILE A 7 -18.39 5.08 -6.86
C ILE A 7 -18.12 5.66 -8.25
N ASP A 8 -16.87 6.00 -8.50
CA ASP A 8 -16.42 6.37 -9.84
C ASP A 8 -16.20 5.07 -10.64
N TRP A 9 -17.20 4.74 -11.45
CA TRP A 9 -17.21 3.52 -12.27
C TRP A 9 -16.07 3.49 -13.28
N LEU A 10 -15.64 4.67 -13.79
CA LEU A 10 -14.53 4.76 -14.73
C LEU A 10 -13.21 4.35 -14.07
N VAL A 11 -12.94 4.88 -12.87
CA VAL A 11 -11.74 4.52 -12.10
C VAL A 11 -11.75 3.04 -11.75
N LEU A 12 -12.89 2.50 -11.32
CA LEU A 12 -13.03 1.08 -11.01
C LEU A 12 -12.76 0.21 -12.24
N LEU A 13 -13.28 0.57 -13.40
CA LEU A 13 -13.10 -0.15 -14.66
C LEU A 13 -11.61 -0.15 -15.05
N ILE A 14 -10.95 1.02 -15.01
CA ILE A 14 -9.52 1.14 -15.32
C ILE A 14 -8.69 0.27 -14.34
N TYR A 15 -9.03 0.30 -13.06
CA TYR A 15 -8.36 -0.53 -12.05
C TYR A 15 -8.48 -2.02 -12.38
N LEU A 16 -9.69 -2.51 -12.65
CA LEU A 16 -9.92 -3.91 -12.99
C LEU A 16 -9.21 -4.33 -14.28
N LEU A 17 -9.16 -3.44 -15.26
CA LEU A 17 -8.45 -3.68 -16.52
C LEU A 17 -6.94 -3.81 -16.27
N LEU A 18 -6.34 -2.90 -15.51
CA LEU A 18 -4.92 -2.96 -15.17
C LEU A 18 -4.56 -4.21 -14.37
N VAL A 19 -5.41 -4.58 -13.40
CA VAL A 19 -5.20 -5.82 -12.62
C VAL A 19 -5.29 -7.05 -13.52
N SER A 20 -6.27 -7.11 -14.41
CA SER A 20 -6.43 -8.23 -15.36
C SER A 20 -5.22 -8.37 -16.28
N LEU A 21 -4.71 -7.27 -16.81
CA LEU A 21 -3.48 -7.24 -17.62
C LEU A 21 -2.27 -7.72 -16.81
N GLY A 22 -2.15 -7.29 -15.55
CA GLY A 22 -1.09 -7.74 -14.64
C GLY A 22 -1.12 -9.24 -14.39
N ILE A 23 -2.30 -9.79 -14.10
CA ILE A 23 -2.49 -11.24 -13.89
C ILE A 23 -2.17 -12.03 -15.16
N THR A 24 -2.63 -11.56 -16.32
CA THR A 24 -2.36 -12.20 -17.61
C THR A 24 -0.85 -12.20 -17.92
N ASN A 25 -0.16 -11.12 -17.65
CA ASN A 25 1.29 -11.02 -17.86
C ASN A 25 2.06 -11.99 -16.95
N ILE A 26 1.72 -12.06 -15.65
CA ILE A 26 2.33 -13.02 -14.71
C ILE A 26 2.04 -14.46 -15.16
N TYR A 27 0.81 -14.75 -15.57
CA TYR A 27 0.45 -16.06 -16.07
C TYR A 27 1.29 -16.44 -17.30
N SER A 28 1.37 -15.56 -18.30
CA SER A 28 2.14 -15.80 -19.51
C SER A 28 3.63 -16.03 -19.26
N SER A 29 4.19 -15.28 -18.29
CA SER A 29 5.64 -15.39 -17.97
C SER A 29 5.99 -16.61 -17.11
N THR A 30 5.02 -17.18 -16.40
CA THR A 30 5.22 -18.33 -15.50
C THR A 30 4.52 -19.61 -15.96
N PHE A 31 3.95 -19.57 -17.16
CA PHE A 31 3.23 -20.74 -17.73
C PHE A 31 4.18 -21.90 -17.99
N ASP A 32 3.83 -23.07 -17.44
CA ASP A 32 4.50 -24.32 -17.68
C ASP A 32 3.47 -25.35 -18.16
N ALA A 33 3.60 -25.79 -19.42
CA ALA A 33 2.68 -26.72 -20.05
C ALA A 33 2.60 -28.09 -19.34
N ASN A 34 3.64 -28.47 -18.58
CA ASN A 34 3.69 -29.74 -17.86
C ASN A 34 2.91 -29.72 -16.54
N GLN A 35 2.57 -28.55 -16.04
CA GLN A 35 1.84 -28.37 -14.76
C GLN A 35 0.88 -27.17 -14.85
N PRO A 36 -0.29 -27.32 -15.44
CA PRO A 36 -1.23 -26.21 -15.70
C PRO A 36 -2.02 -25.74 -14.47
N GLU A 37 -1.64 -26.11 -13.24
CA GLU A 37 -2.38 -25.77 -12.02
C GLU A 37 -2.33 -24.26 -11.71
N LEU A 38 -3.45 -23.57 -11.91
CA LEU A 38 -3.63 -22.14 -11.67
C LEU A 38 -3.59 -21.75 -10.18
N PHE A 39 -4.00 -22.66 -9.30
CA PHE A 39 -4.16 -22.38 -7.86
C PHE A 39 -3.04 -22.94 -6.97
N ASN A 40 -1.91 -23.33 -7.55
CA ASN A 40 -0.80 -23.79 -6.76
C ASN A 40 -0.11 -22.61 -6.04
N LEU A 41 -0.26 -22.54 -4.71
CA LEU A 41 0.31 -21.48 -3.85
C LEU A 41 1.85 -21.42 -3.87
N SER A 42 2.51 -22.46 -4.34
CA SER A 42 3.95 -22.45 -4.53
C SER A 42 4.39 -21.64 -5.75
N ARG A 43 3.46 -21.33 -6.66
CA ARG A 43 3.71 -20.57 -7.89
C ARG A 43 3.31 -19.10 -7.76
N SER A 44 3.93 -18.26 -8.54
CA SER A 44 3.66 -16.81 -8.56
C SER A 44 2.20 -16.49 -8.84
N ILE A 45 1.54 -17.22 -9.76
CA ILE A 45 0.14 -16.98 -10.12
C ILE A 45 -0.82 -17.30 -8.96
N GLY A 46 -0.60 -18.41 -8.23
CA GLY A 46 -1.43 -18.76 -7.08
C GLY A 46 -1.30 -17.74 -5.96
N LYS A 47 -0.07 -17.27 -5.68
CA LYS A 47 0.17 -16.17 -4.72
C LYS A 47 -0.52 -14.89 -5.16
N GLN A 48 -0.47 -14.56 -6.45
CA GLN A 48 -1.11 -13.36 -7.00
C GLN A 48 -2.64 -13.39 -6.81
N MET A 49 -3.28 -14.54 -7.02
CA MET A 49 -4.73 -14.68 -6.80
C MET A 49 -5.11 -14.46 -5.33
N VAL A 50 -4.32 -15.02 -4.39
CA VAL A 50 -4.56 -14.80 -2.96
C VAL A 50 -4.37 -13.32 -2.61
N PHE A 51 -3.29 -12.68 -3.06
CA PHE A 51 -3.06 -11.27 -2.80
C PHE A 51 -4.12 -10.37 -3.44
N PHE A 52 -4.65 -10.74 -4.59
CA PHE A 52 -5.76 -10.02 -5.21
C PHE A 52 -7.01 -10.05 -4.31
N ILE A 53 -7.39 -11.21 -3.79
CA ILE A 53 -8.54 -11.36 -2.91
C ILE A 53 -8.33 -10.55 -1.61
N VAL A 54 -7.14 -10.67 -1.01
CA VAL A 54 -6.80 -9.92 0.21
C VAL A 54 -6.81 -8.42 -0.02
N SER A 55 -6.26 -7.95 -1.16
CA SER A 55 -6.26 -6.52 -1.49
C SER A 55 -7.67 -5.98 -1.76
N LEU A 56 -8.53 -6.78 -2.38
CA LEU A 56 -9.94 -6.41 -2.59
C LEU A 56 -10.69 -6.28 -1.25
N ALA A 57 -10.50 -7.24 -0.35
CA ALA A 57 -11.09 -7.19 0.99
C ALA A 57 -10.57 -5.98 1.79
N ALA A 58 -9.27 -5.70 1.72
CA ALA A 58 -8.66 -4.52 2.34
C ALA A 58 -9.22 -3.22 1.75
N GLY A 59 -9.40 -3.15 0.42
CA GLY A 59 -10.00 -2.00 -0.27
C GLY A 59 -11.43 -1.74 0.20
N ILE A 60 -12.26 -2.78 0.29
CA ILE A 60 -13.63 -2.69 0.81
C ILE A 60 -13.62 -2.19 2.26
N PHE A 61 -12.73 -2.74 3.10
CA PHE A 61 -12.59 -2.30 4.48
C PHE A 61 -12.22 -0.82 4.58
N VAL A 62 -11.26 -0.35 3.81
CA VAL A 62 -10.84 1.07 3.77
C VAL A 62 -11.98 1.96 3.32
N LEU A 63 -12.75 1.56 2.30
CA LEU A 63 -13.91 2.31 1.81
C LEU A 63 -15.04 2.38 2.85
N ALA A 64 -15.26 1.31 3.62
CA ALA A 64 -16.29 1.24 4.66
C ALA A 64 -15.89 2.00 5.92
N ALA A 65 -14.59 2.16 6.18
CA ALA A 65 -14.09 2.80 7.40
C ALA A 65 -14.36 4.32 7.39
N PRO A 66 -14.81 4.90 8.51
CA PRO A 66 -15.00 6.34 8.61
C PRO A 66 -13.66 7.08 8.55
N VAL A 67 -13.60 8.17 7.78
CA VAL A 67 -12.38 8.99 7.57
C VAL A 67 -11.75 9.45 8.89
N LYS A 68 -12.55 9.68 9.90
CA LYS A 68 -12.09 10.08 11.24
C LYS A 68 -11.12 9.07 11.88
N ILE A 69 -11.24 7.78 11.53
CA ILE A 69 -10.30 6.76 12.02
C ILE A 69 -8.92 7.01 11.43
N PHE A 70 -8.85 7.21 10.13
CA PHE A 70 -7.58 7.48 9.45
C PHE A 70 -6.93 8.79 9.93
N GLU A 71 -7.73 9.83 10.11
CA GLU A 71 -7.29 11.11 10.66
C GLU A 71 -6.73 10.96 12.07
N ARG A 72 -7.44 10.24 12.95
CA ARG A 72 -7.02 10.00 14.34
C ARG A 72 -5.74 9.17 14.44
N PHE A 73 -5.62 8.12 13.63
CA PHE A 73 -4.51 7.18 13.72
C PHE A 73 -3.35 7.48 12.77
N SER A 74 -3.45 8.50 11.91
CA SER A 74 -2.42 8.81 10.92
C SER A 74 -1.02 9.00 11.53
N SER A 75 -0.90 9.69 12.67
CA SER A 75 0.39 9.91 13.36
C SER A 75 0.96 8.62 13.94
N VAL A 76 0.10 7.74 14.47
CA VAL A 76 0.51 6.44 15.01
C VAL A 76 0.95 5.50 13.88
N ILE A 77 0.21 5.49 12.78
CA ILE A 77 0.55 4.73 11.58
C ILE A 77 1.90 5.20 11.03
N TYR A 78 2.09 6.51 10.90
CA TYR A 78 3.34 7.10 10.41
C TYR A 78 4.53 6.71 11.30
N LEU A 79 4.40 6.87 12.61
CA LEU A 79 5.46 6.47 13.55
C LEU A 79 5.76 4.96 13.48
N GLY A 80 4.72 4.13 13.40
CA GLY A 80 4.86 2.67 13.25
C GLY A 80 5.62 2.29 12.00
N ILE A 81 5.36 2.96 10.87
CA ILE A 81 6.07 2.69 9.61
C ILE A 81 7.52 3.17 9.68
N ILE A 82 7.81 4.30 10.32
CA ILE A 82 9.20 4.74 10.56
C ILE A 82 9.95 3.69 11.37
N LEU A 83 9.35 3.16 12.43
CA LEU A 83 9.97 2.09 13.23
C LEU A 83 10.22 0.83 12.41
N LEU A 84 9.29 0.45 11.52
CA LEU A 84 9.47 -0.65 10.59
C LEU A 84 10.62 -0.39 9.59
N LEU A 85 10.76 0.84 9.09
CA LEU A 85 11.87 1.20 8.19
C LEU A 85 13.22 1.14 8.91
N ILE A 86 13.30 1.66 10.14
CA ILE A 86 14.50 1.56 10.98
C ILE A 86 14.83 0.08 11.27
N GLY A 87 13.82 -0.73 11.54
CA GLY A 87 13.96 -2.18 11.78
C GLY A 87 14.49 -2.98 10.58
N LEU A 88 14.43 -2.45 9.35
CA LEU A 88 15.06 -3.08 8.19
C LEU A 88 16.58 -3.22 8.35
N TYR A 89 17.22 -2.30 9.07
CA TYR A 89 18.67 -2.34 9.25
C TYR A 89 19.12 -3.63 9.97
N PRO A 90 18.57 -4.01 11.15
CA PRO A 90 18.92 -5.26 11.83
C PRO A 90 18.21 -6.50 11.27
N PHE A 91 16.96 -6.42 10.79
CA PHE A 91 16.11 -7.57 10.48
C PHE A 91 15.77 -7.74 9.00
N GLY A 92 16.16 -6.78 8.15
CA GLY A 92 15.85 -6.82 6.72
C GLY A 92 16.70 -7.83 5.95
N ASN A 93 16.08 -8.48 4.97
CA ASN A 93 16.75 -9.35 4.02
C ASN A 93 17.33 -8.54 2.85
N THR A 94 18.54 -8.90 2.45
CA THR A 94 19.21 -8.30 1.31
C THR A 94 18.73 -8.97 0.03
N ILE A 95 18.08 -8.21 -0.86
CA ILE A 95 17.68 -8.65 -2.19
C ILE A 95 18.29 -7.66 -3.19
N SER A 96 19.03 -8.17 -4.16
CA SER A 96 19.72 -7.35 -5.18
C SER A 96 20.60 -6.22 -4.60
N GLY A 97 21.28 -6.49 -3.47
CA GLY A 97 22.18 -5.54 -2.83
C GLY A 97 21.53 -4.52 -1.89
N ALA A 98 20.20 -4.49 -1.80
CA ALA A 98 19.47 -3.59 -0.91
C ALA A 98 18.70 -4.35 0.18
N ARG A 99 18.76 -3.83 1.43
CA ARG A 99 17.94 -4.33 2.55
C ARG A 99 16.60 -3.62 2.57
N SER A 100 15.62 -4.13 1.83
CA SER A 100 14.33 -3.47 1.64
C SER A 100 13.13 -4.35 2.01
N TRP A 101 13.39 -5.62 2.37
CA TRP A 101 12.32 -6.61 2.53
C TRP A 101 12.40 -7.32 3.86
N TYR A 102 11.26 -7.52 4.50
CA TYR A 102 11.05 -8.55 5.50
C TYR A 102 10.55 -9.81 4.81
N ASN A 103 11.10 -10.97 5.17
CA ASN A 103 10.65 -12.25 4.62
C ASN A 103 10.07 -13.12 5.75
N PHE A 104 8.78 -13.40 5.64
CA PHE A 104 8.04 -14.22 6.59
C PHE A 104 7.60 -15.52 5.89
N GLY A 105 8.43 -16.57 5.94
CA GLY A 105 8.05 -17.88 5.40
C GLY A 105 7.70 -17.89 3.91
N GLY A 106 8.41 -17.09 3.09
CA GLY A 106 8.18 -16.99 1.64
C GLY A 106 7.23 -15.88 1.21
N ILE A 107 6.70 -15.09 2.15
CA ILE A 107 5.97 -13.86 1.89
C ILE A 107 6.92 -12.69 2.15
N GLY A 108 7.23 -11.92 1.10
CA GLY A 108 8.01 -10.70 1.20
C GLY A 108 7.12 -9.50 1.53
N LEU A 109 7.48 -8.73 2.56
CA LEU A 109 6.84 -7.47 2.90
C LEU A 109 7.86 -6.36 2.74
N GLN A 110 7.50 -5.35 1.93
CA GLN A 110 8.32 -4.16 1.70
C GLN A 110 7.72 -2.98 2.46
N PRO A 111 8.33 -2.52 3.58
CA PRO A 111 7.79 -1.41 4.37
C PRO A 111 7.65 -0.10 3.61
N ALA A 112 8.48 0.12 2.58
CA ALA A 112 8.41 1.31 1.74
C ALA A 112 7.05 1.46 1.01
N GLU A 113 6.36 0.35 0.69
CA GLU A 113 5.02 0.42 0.09
C GLU A 113 3.99 0.98 1.08
N PHE A 114 4.09 0.60 2.34
CA PHE A 114 3.24 1.14 3.40
C PHE A 114 3.62 2.57 3.78
N ALA A 115 4.91 2.92 3.66
CA ALA A 115 5.39 4.28 3.92
C ALA A 115 4.71 5.31 3.01
N LYS A 116 4.48 4.99 1.74
CA LYS A 116 3.77 5.87 0.81
C LYS A 116 2.38 6.24 1.32
N VAL A 117 1.64 5.28 1.84
CA VAL A 117 0.30 5.51 2.40
C VAL A 117 0.38 6.27 3.72
N ALA A 118 1.32 5.91 4.59
CA ALA A 118 1.50 6.57 5.89
C ALA A 118 1.88 8.05 5.74
N VAL A 119 2.79 8.36 4.82
CA VAL A 119 3.18 9.73 4.48
C VAL A 119 1.99 10.52 3.93
N ALA A 120 1.23 9.94 2.99
CA ALA A 120 0.05 10.59 2.43
C ALA A 120 -0.98 10.92 3.53
N LEU A 121 -1.24 10.00 4.46
CA LEU A 121 -2.15 10.21 5.58
C LEU A 121 -1.63 11.28 6.55
N ALA A 122 -0.33 11.28 6.86
CA ALA A 122 0.29 12.24 7.76
C ALA A 122 0.24 13.67 7.17
N VAL A 123 0.56 13.81 5.87
CA VAL A 123 0.47 15.10 5.17
C VAL A 123 -0.98 15.56 5.07
N ALA A 124 -1.91 14.67 4.73
CA ALA A 124 -3.34 15.01 4.68
C ALA A 124 -3.86 15.49 6.04
N LYS A 125 -3.45 14.84 7.14
CA LYS A 125 -3.79 15.27 8.50
C LYS A 125 -3.21 16.66 8.78
N LEU A 126 -1.93 16.87 8.52
CA LEU A 126 -1.28 18.16 8.73
C LEU A 126 -1.99 19.28 7.99
N LEU A 127 -2.40 19.04 6.73
CA LEU A 127 -3.14 20.03 5.93
C LEU A 127 -4.59 20.23 6.39
N SER A 128 -5.20 19.25 7.05
CA SER A 128 -6.56 19.34 7.60
C SER A 128 -6.61 20.05 8.96
N GLU A 129 -5.53 20.03 9.71
CA GLU A 129 -5.38 20.77 10.96
C GLU A 129 -5.33 22.28 10.63
N ILE A 130 -6.37 22.96 11.04
CA ILE A 130 -6.74 24.34 10.76
C ILE A 130 -5.53 25.29 10.85
N GLN A 131 -5.33 26.12 9.81
CA GLN A 131 -4.41 27.25 9.75
C GLN A 131 -2.98 27.00 9.25
N ILE A 132 -2.72 25.90 8.58
CA ILE A 132 -1.45 25.81 7.85
C ILE A 132 -1.56 26.70 6.61
N ASP A 133 -1.01 27.87 6.73
CA ASP A 133 -0.78 28.76 5.58
C ASP A 133 0.37 28.17 4.75
N ILE A 134 0.02 27.52 3.64
CA ILE A 134 0.99 26.90 2.71
C ILE A 134 1.99 27.95 2.16
N ARG A 135 1.66 29.25 2.26
CA ARG A 135 2.57 30.34 1.87
C ARG A 135 3.67 30.60 2.88
N ARG A 136 3.55 30.08 4.10
CA ARG A 136 4.61 30.23 5.11
C ARG A 136 5.69 29.18 4.94
N PHE A 137 6.93 29.62 4.90
CA PHE A 137 8.09 28.76 4.77
C PHE A 137 8.14 27.67 5.85
N SER A 138 7.74 27.97 7.09
CA SER A 138 7.67 27.02 8.20
C SER A 138 6.70 25.86 7.93
N SER A 139 5.56 26.11 7.30
CA SER A 139 4.58 25.09 6.94
C SER A 139 5.11 24.18 5.83
N LEU A 140 5.79 24.77 4.85
CA LEU A 140 6.46 24.00 3.79
C LEU A 140 7.54 23.10 4.35
N LEU A 141 8.35 23.62 5.32
CA LEU A 141 9.39 22.84 5.97
C LEU A 141 8.82 21.64 6.75
N GLN A 142 7.70 21.82 7.45
CA GLN A 142 7.03 20.74 8.17
C GLN A 142 6.54 19.63 7.22
N ILE A 143 5.93 20.01 6.08
CA ILE A 143 5.50 19.06 5.05
C ILE A 143 6.70 18.31 4.50
N LEU A 144 7.79 19.02 4.20
CA LEU A 144 9.01 18.44 3.64
C LEU A 144 9.67 17.46 4.61
N LEU A 145 9.67 17.76 5.91
CA LEU A 145 10.18 16.86 6.95
C LEU A 145 9.37 15.56 7.09
N ILE A 146 8.07 15.59 6.78
CA ILE A 146 7.23 14.37 6.81
C ILE A 146 7.50 13.52 5.57
N ILE A 147 7.84 14.12 4.44
CA ILE A 147 8.07 13.44 3.16
C ILE A 147 9.49 12.86 3.08
N ALA A 148 10.47 13.50 3.71
CA ALA A 148 11.89 13.11 3.68
C ALA A 148 12.18 11.84 4.46
#